data_211af433c03462f25c255b6061b4a669
#
_entry.id   211af433c03462f25c255b6061b4a669
#
_cell.length_a   1.000
_cell.length_b   1.000
_cell.length_c   1.000
_cell.angle_alpha   90.00
_cell.angle_beta   90.00
_cell.angle_gamma   90.00
#
_symmetry.space_group_name_H-M   'P 1'
#
loop_
_entity.id
_entity.type
_entity.pdbx_description
1 polymer ?
#
loop_
_entity_poly.entity_id
_entity_poly.type
_entity_poly.pdbx_seq_one_letter_code
_entity_poly.pdbx_strand_id
1 'polypeptide(L)'
;MDIREMAKAVLPDMVDFRRDLHMHPEASFQEFRTTDQIAAQMDQLGIPYRRFEPTGLIAELKGAKPGKTVALRADIDALSITEKTGLPFASQNPGMMHACGHDTHAAMLLGAAKVLVQMKDQLCGTVKFLFQPAEEVAGGAKAVIAQGAMDGVDFAFGIHIAAMAPCGSVALRAGAGAAAADLFRIKVTGKATHGAMPEGGVDATVAAAAIVMNLQSIVSREVAPNKPLVVTVGKLESGTRFNIVSGEANMEGTIRSYDYELHHKLPEIVERVAKNTAAAYRCQAEVEYNMMTEVLMNDPECVALARRAAEKIVEDPSLLREAEPMMGGEDFAEYTVLAKSAFASVGAGGDYPQHSDRVYFDENSFVTGASLYAQVAYDYLNGQE
;
A
#
# COMPACT_ATOMS: atom_id res chain seq x y z
N MET A 1 -3.34 -33.03 1.91
CA MET A 1 -4.23 -32.41 0.92
C MET A 1 -3.40 -31.36 0.19
N ASP A 2 -3.44 -31.29 -1.13
CA ASP A 2 -2.63 -30.33 -1.89
C ASP A 2 -3.37 -29.00 -1.98
N ILE A 3 -2.86 -27.99 -1.29
CA ILE A 3 -3.47 -26.64 -1.22
C ILE A 3 -3.57 -26.01 -2.63
N ARG A 4 -2.56 -26.25 -3.48
CA ARG A 4 -2.57 -25.71 -4.85
C ARG A 4 -3.69 -26.35 -5.71
N GLU A 5 -3.90 -27.64 -5.60
CA GLU A 5 -4.99 -28.32 -6.32
C GLU A 5 -6.36 -27.85 -5.80
N MET A 6 -6.49 -27.58 -4.50
CA MET A 6 -7.71 -26.98 -3.95
C MET A 6 -7.93 -25.56 -4.47
N ALA A 7 -6.89 -24.74 -4.58
CA ALA A 7 -6.98 -23.40 -5.16
C ALA A 7 -7.31 -23.43 -6.65
N LYS A 8 -6.77 -24.39 -7.42
CA LYS A 8 -7.18 -24.61 -8.82
C LYS A 8 -8.67 -24.95 -8.95
N ALA A 9 -9.19 -25.77 -8.04
CA ALA A 9 -10.59 -26.15 -8.07
C ALA A 9 -11.55 -24.97 -7.84
N VAL A 10 -11.14 -23.93 -7.14
CA VAL A 10 -11.93 -22.71 -6.88
C VAL A 10 -11.57 -21.53 -7.80
N LEU A 11 -10.69 -21.75 -8.80
CA LEU A 11 -10.31 -20.71 -9.76
C LEU A 11 -11.51 -20.10 -10.50
N PRO A 12 -12.50 -20.88 -11.00
CA PRO A 12 -13.66 -20.29 -11.67
C PRO A 12 -14.40 -19.28 -10.77
N ASP A 13 -14.59 -19.59 -9.49
CA ASP A 13 -15.25 -18.71 -8.54
C ASP A 13 -14.45 -17.44 -8.29
N MET A 14 -13.11 -17.53 -8.22
CA MET A 14 -12.22 -16.36 -8.07
C MET A 14 -12.30 -15.45 -9.30
N VAL A 15 -12.32 -16.04 -10.50
CA VAL A 15 -12.44 -15.30 -11.77
C VAL A 15 -13.77 -14.57 -11.86
N ASP A 16 -14.88 -15.26 -11.57
CA ASP A 16 -16.21 -14.67 -11.63
C ASP A 16 -16.33 -13.52 -10.60
N PHE A 17 -15.86 -13.74 -9.39
CA PHE A 17 -15.88 -12.72 -8.34
C PHE A 17 -14.99 -11.50 -8.71
N ARG A 18 -13.77 -11.73 -9.19
CA ARG A 18 -12.87 -10.69 -9.65
C ARG A 18 -13.49 -9.84 -10.76
N ARG A 19 -14.07 -10.49 -11.78
CA ARG A 19 -14.67 -9.79 -12.91
C ARG A 19 -15.89 -8.97 -12.51
N ASP A 20 -16.67 -9.43 -11.54
CA ASP A 20 -17.77 -8.65 -10.98
C ASP A 20 -17.26 -7.38 -10.28
N LEU A 21 -16.21 -7.48 -9.46
CA LEU A 21 -15.59 -6.32 -8.82
C LEU A 21 -14.98 -5.36 -9.87
N HIS A 22 -14.30 -5.91 -10.88
CA HIS A 22 -13.66 -5.12 -11.94
C HIS A 22 -14.65 -4.29 -12.75
N MET A 23 -15.84 -4.84 -13.02
CA MET A 23 -16.92 -4.10 -13.67
C MET A 23 -17.51 -2.98 -12.83
N HIS A 24 -17.36 -3.03 -11.52
CA HIS A 24 -17.99 -2.08 -10.57
C HIS A 24 -16.97 -1.47 -9.60
N PRO A 25 -15.88 -0.86 -10.10
CA PRO A 25 -14.84 -0.30 -9.23
C PRO A 25 -15.38 0.87 -8.41
N GLU A 26 -14.99 0.95 -7.15
CA GLU A 26 -15.39 1.98 -6.21
C GLU A 26 -14.15 2.69 -5.63
N ALA A 27 -14.27 3.99 -5.41
CA ALA A 27 -13.18 4.81 -4.86
C ALA A 27 -12.91 4.51 -3.38
N SER A 28 -11.73 4.88 -2.92
CA SER A 28 -11.30 4.79 -1.52
C SER A 28 -12.36 5.33 -0.55
N PHE A 29 -12.69 4.57 0.49
CA PHE A 29 -13.77 4.82 1.46
C PHE A 29 -15.20 4.89 0.88
N GLN A 30 -15.40 4.41 -0.34
CA GLN A 30 -16.71 4.32 -0.99
C GLN A 30 -16.99 2.90 -1.53
N GLU A 31 -16.25 1.90 -1.08
CA GLU A 31 -16.31 0.49 -1.50
C GLU A 31 -17.52 -0.25 -0.87
N PHE A 32 -18.70 0.40 -0.93
CA PHE A 32 -19.92 -0.12 -0.28
C PHE A 32 -20.40 -1.42 -0.95
N ARG A 33 -20.52 -1.41 -2.30
CA ARG A 33 -20.94 -2.58 -3.05
C ARG A 33 -19.90 -3.71 -2.94
N THR A 34 -18.63 -3.38 -3.07
CA THR A 34 -17.52 -4.34 -2.92
C THR A 34 -17.58 -5.01 -1.55
N THR A 35 -17.76 -4.22 -0.47
CA THR A 35 -17.94 -4.73 0.88
C THR A 35 -19.15 -5.67 0.99
N ASP A 36 -20.29 -5.31 0.35
CA ASP A 36 -21.50 -6.15 0.34
C ASP A 36 -21.27 -7.47 -0.40
N GLN A 37 -20.56 -7.46 -1.53
CA GLN A 37 -20.22 -8.67 -2.29
C GLN A 37 -19.30 -9.58 -1.47
N ILE A 38 -18.29 -9.02 -0.79
CA ILE A 38 -17.40 -9.80 0.08
C ILE A 38 -18.20 -10.41 1.26
N ALA A 39 -19.06 -9.61 1.90
CA ALA A 39 -19.90 -10.09 2.99
C ALA A 39 -20.79 -11.25 2.56
N ALA A 40 -21.40 -11.17 1.38
CA ALA A 40 -22.20 -12.26 0.83
C ALA A 40 -21.38 -13.56 0.59
N GLN A 41 -20.11 -13.43 0.19
CA GLN A 41 -19.22 -14.60 0.07
C GLN A 41 -18.89 -15.20 1.45
N MET A 42 -18.65 -14.36 2.48
CA MET A 42 -18.41 -14.84 3.85
C MET A 42 -19.64 -15.55 4.43
N ASP A 43 -20.85 -15.04 4.17
CA ASP A 43 -22.12 -15.69 4.55
C ASP A 43 -22.26 -17.09 3.88
N GLN A 44 -21.96 -17.20 2.59
CA GLN A 44 -21.98 -18.49 1.86
C GLN A 44 -20.98 -19.50 2.44
N LEU A 45 -19.82 -19.04 2.90
CA LEU A 45 -18.79 -19.87 3.51
C LEU A 45 -19.07 -20.18 4.99
N GLY A 46 -20.06 -19.54 5.59
CA GLY A 46 -20.35 -19.65 7.02
C GLY A 46 -19.23 -19.11 7.92
N ILE A 47 -18.46 -18.14 7.43
CA ILE A 47 -17.40 -17.47 8.18
C ILE A 47 -17.98 -16.20 8.82
N PRO A 48 -18.01 -16.10 10.17
CA PRO A 48 -18.46 -14.88 10.82
C PRO A 48 -17.54 -13.71 10.52
N TYR A 49 -18.12 -12.53 10.33
CA TYR A 49 -17.39 -11.30 10.01
C TYR A 49 -17.93 -10.10 10.77
N ARG A 50 -17.12 -9.04 10.78
CA ARG A 50 -17.48 -7.70 11.26
C ARG A 50 -17.12 -6.69 10.16
N ARG A 51 -18.04 -5.79 9.84
CA ARG A 51 -17.79 -4.68 8.92
C ARG A 51 -17.03 -3.56 9.62
N PHE A 52 -16.24 -2.84 8.85
CA PHE A 52 -15.64 -1.57 9.25
C PHE A 52 -16.48 -0.39 8.74
N GLU A 53 -16.30 0.73 9.38
CA GLU A 53 -16.88 2.00 8.94
C GLU A 53 -15.82 2.86 8.24
N PRO A 54 -16.10 3.43 7.05
CA PRO A 54 -17.36 3.30 6.32
C PRO A 54 -17.49 2.02 5.49
N THR A 55 -16.39 1.34 5.15
CA THR A 55 -16.33 0.20 4.23
C THR A 55 -15.24 -0.80 4.63
N GLY A 56 -15.24 -1.99 3.99
CA GLY A 56 -14.34 -3.10 4.32
C GLY A 56 -14.89 -4.00 5.43
N LEU A 57 -14.25 -5.12 5.64
CA LEU A 57 -14.62 -6.07 6.69
C LEU A 57 -13.46 -6.97 7.11
N ILE A 58 -13.61 -7.59 8.29
CA ILE A 58 -12.74 -8.66 8.77
C ILE A 58 -13.57 -9.88 9.11
N ALA A 59 -13.18 -11.04 8.57
CA ALA A 59 -13.83 -12.32 8.83
C ALA A 59 -12.89 -13.25 9.61
N GLU A 60 -13.42 -14.08 10.51
CA GLU A 60 -12.62 -14.92 11.39
C GLU A 60 -12.97 -16.40 11.22
N LEU A 61 -12.01 -17.21 10.78
CA LEU A 61 -12.08 -18.65 10.72
C LEU A 61 -11.30 -19.25 11.90
N LYS A 62 -12.01 -19.78 12.88
CA LYS A 62 -11.40 -20.48 14.02
C LYS A 62 -11.17 -21.94 13.67
N GLY A 63 -9.94 -22.41 13.80
CA GLY A 63 -9.56 -23.81 13.63
C GLY A 63 -10.10 -24.71 14.76
N ALA A 64 -9.82 -26.01 14.64
CA ALA A 64 -10.29 -27.02 15.62
C ALA A 64 -9.58 -26.93 16.98
N LYS A 65 -8.40 -26.35 17.03
CA LYS A 65 -7.60 -26.21 18.26
C LYS A 65 -7.25 -24.74 18.50
N PRO A 66 -7.14 -24.31 19.77
CA PRO A 66 -6.63 -22.99 20.08
C PRO A 66 -5.17 -22.86 19.63
N GLY A 67 -4.76 -21.65 19.27
CA GLY A 67 -3.41 -21.37 18.80
C GLY A 67 -3.23 -19.89 18.49
N LYS A 68 -2.25 -19.59 17.67
CA LYS A 68 -1.91 -18.24 17.20
C LYS A 68 -2.97 -17.69 16.24
N THR A 69 -2.90 -16.40 15.98
CA THR A 69 -3.77 -15.72 15.01
C THR A 69 -2.95 -15.14 13.86
N VAL A 70 -3.30 -15.49 12.63
CA VAL A 70 -2.74 -14.89 11.41
C VAL A 70 -3.79 -14.03 10.74
N ALA A 71 -3.41 -12.81 10.35
CA ALA A 71 -4.21 -11.94 9.50
C ALA A 71 -3.71 -12.01 8.05
N LEU A 72 -4.60 -12.30 7.12
CA LEU A 72 -4.36 -12.25 5.68
C LEU A 72 -5.08 -11.03 5.13
N ARG A 73 -4.35 -10.12 4.48
CA ARG A 73 -4.89 -8.83 4.02
C ARG A 73 -5.00 -8.76 2.51
N ALA A 74 -6.12 -8.26 2.02
CA ALA A 74 -6.32 -7.75 0.67
C ALA A 74 -6.96 -6.35 0.74
N ASP A 75 -6.44 -5.41 -0.03
CA ASP A 75 -7.10 -4.14 -0.30
C ASP A 75 -8.23 -4.29 -1.32
N ILE A 76 -9.14 -3.30 -1.41
CA ILE A 76 -10.37 -3.45 -2.21
C ILE A 76 -10.80 -2.19 -2.97
N ASP A 77 -10.08 -1.08 -2.88
CA ASP A 77 -10.42 0.18 -3.55
C ASP A 77 -9.89 0.26 -4.99
N ALA A 78 -10.36 1.24 -5.73
CA ALA A 78 -10.04 1.47 -7.13
C ALA A 78 -9.62 2.92 -7.40
N LEU A 79 -9.00 3.13 -8.56
CA LEU A 79 -8.43 4.40 -8.99
C LEU A 79 -9.37 5.19 -9.91
N SER A 80 -9.26 6.53 -9.86
CA SER A 80 -9.94 7.45 -10.78
C SER A 80 -9.25 7.46 -12.16
N ILE A 81 -9.33 6.34 -12.88
CA ILE A 81 -8.74 6.14 -14.21
C ILE A 81 -9.83 5.66 -15.17
N THR A 82 -9.92 6.24 -16.36
CA THR A 82 -10.82 5.75 -17.41
C THR A 82 -10.18 4.56 -18.11
N GLU A 83 -10.79 3.39 -17.97
CA GLU A 83 -10.29 2.16 -18.54
C GLU A 83 -10.32 2.14 -20.07
N LYS A 84 -9.27 1.58 -20.69
CA LYS A 84 -9.12 1.39 -22.14
C LYS A 84 -8.59 0.01 -22.50
N THR A 85 -8.83 -1.00 -21.68
CA THR A 85 -8.39 -2.38 -21.93
C THR A 85 -9.15 -3.06 -23.07
N GLY A 86 -10.43 -2.71 -23.23
CA GLY A 86 -11.33 -3.40 -24.17
C GLY A 86 -11.74 -4.80 -23.74
N LEU A 87 -11.53 -5.16 -22.47
CA LEU A 87 -11.92 -6.46 -21.91
C LEU A 87 -13.46 -6.62 -21.88
N PRO A 88 -14.00 -7.83 -22.01
CA PRO A 88 -15.43 -8.06 -21.96
C PRO A 88 -16.06 -7.76 -20.59
N PHE A 89 -15.24 -7.65 -19.56
CA PHE A 89 -15.60 -7.27 -18.18
C PHE A 89 -14.97 -5.93 -17.77
N ALA A 90 -14.70 -5.04 -18.73
CA ALA A 90 -14.20 -3.71 -18.44
C ALA A 90 -15.15 -2.93 -17.52
N SER A 91 -14.61 -1.96 -16.80
CA SER A 91 -15.35 -1.10 -15.86
C SER A 91 -16.63 -0.52 -16.49
N GLN A 92 -17.73 -0.63 -15.76
CA GLN A 92 -19.02 0.00 -16.09
C GLN A 92 -19.20 1.35 -15.35
N ASN A 93 -18.26 1.72 -14.48
CA ASN A 93 -18.25 2.99 -13.77
C ASN A 93 -17.32 3.98 -14.50
N PRO A 94 -17.87 4.95 -15.29
CA PRO A 94 -17.03 5.87 -16.06
C PRO A 94 -16.02 6.62 -15.19
N GLY A 95 -14.76 6.64 -15.62
CA GLY A 95 -13.70 7.33 -14.89
C GLY A 95 -13.10 6.54 -13.71
N MET A 96 -13.50 5.28 -13.51
CA MET A 96 -12.97 4.43 -12.45
C MET A 96 -12.46 3.10 -13.02
N MET A 97 -11.38 2.57 -12.45
CA MET A 97 -10.78 1.30 -12.87
C MET A 97 -9.97 0.67 -11.72
N HIS A 98 -10.03 -0.65 -11.57
CA HIS A 98 -9.08 -1.40 -10.74
C HIS A 98 -7.70 -1.50 -11.44
N ALA A 99 -7.02 -0.35 -11.60
CA ALA A 99 -5.75 -0.29 -12.31
C ALA A 99 -4.53 -0.65 -11.44
N CYS A 100 -4.71 -0.80 -10.13
CA CYS A 100 -3.70 -1.37 -9.23
C CYS A 100 -3.84 -2.89 -9.06
N GLY A 101 -5.06 -3.42 -9.28
CA GLY A 101 -5.33 -4.85 -9.22
C GLY A 101 -5.94 -5.34 -7.90
N HIS A 102 -6.50 -4.44 -7.09
CA HIS A 102 -7.09 -4.79 -5.78
C HIS A 102 -8.29 -5.75 -5.90
N ASP A 103 -9.01 -5.72 -7.00
CA ASP A 103 -10.00 -6.74 -7.35
C ASP A 103 -9.41 -8.15 -7.40
N THR A 104 -8.16 -8.29 -7.86
CA THR A 104 -7.44 -9.57 -7.89
C THR A 104 -7.00 -9.98 -6.48
N HIS A 105 -6.61 -9.03 -5.62
CA HIS A 105 -6.24 -9.29 -4.22
C HIS A 105 -7.45 -9.84 -3.45
N ALA A 106 -8.60 -9.18 -3.58
CA ALA A 106 -9.86 -9.63 -2.98
C ALA A 106 -10.24 -11.04 -3.43
N ALA A 107 -10.11 -11.33 -4.74
CA ALA A 107 -10.41 -12.65 -5.28
C ALA A 107 -9.44 -13.74 -4.80
N MET A 108 -8.14 -13.46 -4.73
CA MET A 108 -7.14 -14.39 -4.20
C MET A 108 -7.37 -14.67 -2.71
N LEU A 109 -7.72 -13.66 -1.92
CA LEU A 109 -8.04 -13.84 -0.50
C LEU A 109 -9.34 -14.62 -0.30
N LEU A 110 -10.36 -14.39 -1.13
CA LEU A 110 -11.57 -15.21 -1.15
C LEU A 110 -11.24 -16.67 -1.50
N GLY A 111 -10.38 -16.90 -2.49
CA GLY A 111 -9.91 -18.25 -2.86
C GLY A 111 -9.23 -18.95 -1.69
N ALA A 112 -8.37 -18.24 -0.97
CA ALA A 112 -7.74 -18.76 0.25
C ALA A 112 -8.76 -19.08 1.35
N ALA A 113 -9.79 -18.25 1.54
CA ALA A 113 -10.86 -18.51 2.48
C ALA A 113 -11.62 -19.80 2.13
N LYS A 114 -11.96 -19.99 0.84
CA LYS A 114 -12.61 -21.23 0.34
C LYS A 114 -11.77 -22.49 0.57
N VAL A 115 -10.45 -22.40 0.41
CA VAL A 115 -9.51 -23.50 0.70
C VAL A 115 -9.44 -23.77 2.20
N LEU A 116 -9.21 -22.73 3.01
CA LEU A 116 -8.99 -22.89 4.46
C LEU A 116 -10.24 -23.35 5.21
N VAL A 117 -11.44 -23.00 4.77
CA VAL A 117 -12.69 -23.53 5.34
C VAL A 117 -12.75 -25.06 5.23
N GLN A 118 -12.33 -25.63 4.09
CA GLN A 118 -12.30 -27.08 3.89
C GLN A 118 -11.22 -27.76 4.75
N MET A 119 -10.24 -27.00 5.22
CA MET A 119 -9.14 -27.47 6.08
C MET A 119 -9.31 -27.09 7.55
N LYS A 120 -10.45 -26.52 7.93
CA LYS A 120 -10.72 -25.97 9.28
C LYS A 120 -10.33 -26.92 10.41
N ASP A 121 -10.63 -28.22 10.26
CA ASP A 121 -10.35 -29.21 11.28
C ASP A 121 -8.84 -29.53 11.45
N GLN A 122 -8.02 -29.06 10.52
CA GLN A 122 -6.56 -29.22 10.55
C GLN A 122 -5.84 -27.96 11.08
N LEU A 123 -6.57 -26.85 11.28
CA LEU A 123 -5.96 -25.58 11.73
C LEU A 123 -5.87 -25.52 13.26
N CYS A 124 -4.71 -25.04 13.74
CA CYS A 124 -4.44 -24.78 15.16
C CYS A 124 -4.33 -23.26 15.37
N GLY A 125 -5.46 -22.59 15.66
CA GLY A 125 -5.52 -21.14 15.83
C GLY A 125 -6.62 -20.48 15.03
N THR A 126 -6.42 -19.21 14.67
CA THR A 126 -7.42 -18.38 13.97
C THR A 126 -6.81 -17.75 12.72
N VAL A 127 -7.55 -17.80 11.62
CA VAL A 127 -7.25 -16.99 10.43
C VAL A 127 -8.22 -15.83 10.37
N LYS A 128 -7.71 -14.61 10.29
CA LYS A 128 -8.46 -13.40 10.00
C LYS A 128 -8.29 -13.04 8.53
N PHE A 129 -9.38 -12.91 7.81
CA PHE A 129 -9.42 -12.41 6.42
C PHE A 129 -9.78 -10.94 6.48
N LEU A 130 -8.82 -10.06 6.23
CA LEU A 130 -8.94 -8.62 6.28
C LEU A 130 -9.11 -8.06 4.87
N PHE A 131 -10.30 -7.63 4.53
CA PHE A 131 -10.61 -6.91 3.29
C PHE A 131 -10.59 -5.41 3.61
N GLN A 132 -9.49 -4.75 3.26
CA GLN A 132 -9.16 -3.41 3.68
C GLN A 132 -9.55 -2.38 2.62
N PRO A 133 -10.31 -1.31 2.96
CA PRO A 133 -10.60 -0.21 2.05
C PRO A 133 -9.41 0.74 1.90
N ALA A 134 -9.47 1.65 0.93
CA ALA A 134 -8.76 2.92 0.86
C ALA A 134 -7.22 2.85 0.99
N GLU A 135 -6.60 1.87 0.31
CA GLU A 135 -5.14 1.79 0.21
C GLU A 135 -4.56 2.98 -0.57
N GLU A 136 -5.17 3.34 -1.71
CA GLU A 136 -4.68 4.34 -2.67
C GLU A 136 -4.60 5.79 -2.11
N VAL A 137 -5.19 6.00 -0.94
CA VAL A 137 -5.10 7.28 -0.21
C VAL A 137 -4.29 7.14 1.09
N ALA A 138 -3.63 6.00 1.30
CA ALA A 138 -2.82 5.70 2.49
C ALA A 138 -3.58 5.89 3.82
N GLY A 139 -4.88 5.62 3.82
CA GLY A 139 -5.76 5.87 4.95
C GLY A 139 -6.47 4.64 5.48
N GLY A 140 -6.58 3.60 4.65
CA GLY A 140 -7.38 2.42 4.94
C GLY A 140 -6.84 1.59 6.09
N ALA A 141 -5.55 1.27 6.08
CA ALA A 141 -4.94 0.51 7.16
C ALA A 141 -5.10 1.20 8.52
N LYS A 142 -4.80 2.51 8.61
CA LYS A 142 -5.00 3.30 9.84
C LYS A 142 -6.45 3.28 10.33
N ALA A 143 -7.41 3.40 9.40
CA ALA A 143 -8.83 3.40 9.71
C ALA A 143 -9.32 2.06 10.28
N VAL A 144 -8.89 0.92 9.72
CA VAL A 144 -9.30 -0.40 10.21
C VAL A 144 -8.54 -0.81 11.47
N ILE A 145 -7.27 -0.38 11.64
CA ILE A 145 -6.50 -0.55 12.88
C ILE A 145 -7.20 0.15 14.04
N ALA A 146 -7.63 1.40 13.85
CA ALA A 146 -8.38 2.14 14.86
C ALA A 146 -9.69 1.45 15.28
N GLN A 147 -10.22 0.56 14.44
CA GLN A 147 -11.40 -0.25 14.70
C GLN A 147 -11.05 -1.68 15.16
N GLY A 148 -9.81 -1.94 15.56
CA GLY A 148 -9.37 -3.21 16.16
C GLY A 148 -9.12 -4.35 15.17
N ALA A 149 -8.75 -4.05 13.92
CA ALA A 149 -8.43 -5.09 12.93
C ALA A 149 -7.27 -5.98 13.38
N MET A 150 -6.29 -5.39 14.06
CA MET A 150 -5.07 -6.08 14.51
C MET A 150 -5.15 -6.65 15.93
N ASP A 151 -6.30 -6.55 16.62
CA ASP A 151 -6.43 -7.07 17.97
C ASP A 151 -6.16 -8.58 18.03
N GLY A 152 -5.14 -8.96 18.81
CA GLY A 152 -4.73 -10.35 18.99
C GLY A 152 -4.10 -11.01 17.75
N VAL A 153 -3.65 -10.25 16.78
CA VAL A 153 -2.91 -10.76 15.61
C VAL A 153 -1.44 -10.96 15.97
N ASP A 154 -0.93 -12.17 15.74
CA ASP A 154 0.47 -12.52 15.95
C ASP A 154 1.32 -12.35 14.69
N PHE A 155 0.73 -12.56 13.52
CA PHE A 155 1.36 -12.46 12.21
C PHE A 155 0.40 -11.86 11.18
N ALA A 156 0.87 -10.87 10.39
CA ALA A 156 0.13 -10.34 9.26
C ALA A 156 0.82 -10.68 7.93
N PHE A 157 0.04 -11.12 6.95
CA PHE A 157 0.54 -11.45 5.63
C PHE A 157 -0.31 -10.78 4.55
N GLY A 158 0.34 -10.11 3.61
CA GLY A 158 -0.28 -9.48 2.45
C GLY A 158 0.39 -9.87 1.14
N ILE A 159 -0.34 -9.69 0.04
CA ILE A 159 0.15 -9.90 -1.32
C ILE A 159 -0.21 -8.69 -2.16
N HIS A 160 0.73 -8.24 -3.02
CA HIS A 160 0.41 -7.36 -4.13
C HIS A 160 0.61 -8.07 -5.46
N ILE A 161 -0.33 -7.91 -6.38
CA ILE A 161 -0.18 -8.39 -7.75
C ILE A 161 0.87 -7.54 -8.48
N ALA A 162 1.75 -8.17 -9.26
CA ALA A 162 2.78 -7.50 -10.06
C ALA A 162 2.46 -7.71 -11.54
N ALA A 163 1.86 -6.70 -12.16
CA ALA A 163 1.29 -6.80 -13.50
C ALA A 163 2.29 -7.36 -14.53
N MET A 164 3.51 -6.83 -14.56
CA MET A 164 4.52 -7.17 -15.58
C MET A 164 5.46 -8.32 -15.18
N ALA A 165 5.35 -8.84 -13.96
CA ALA A 165 6.14 -10.00 -13.54
C ALA A 165 5.58 -11.30 -14.15
N PRO A 166 6.40 -12.33 -14.39
CA PRO A 166 5.93 -13.59 -14.98
C PRO A 166 4.75 -14.17 -14.20
N CYS A 167 3.70 -14.61 -14.93
CA CYS A 167 2.49 -15.15 -14.32
C CYS A 167 2.83 -16.33 -13.38
N GLY A 168 2.26 -16.29 -12.17
CA GLY A 168 2.48 -17.29 -11.14
C GLY A 168 3.84 -17.21 -10.43
N SER A 169 4.67 -16.20 -10.72
CA SER A 169 5.88 -15.96 -9.93
C SER A 169 5.54 -15.39 -8.55
N VAL A 170 6.39 -15.69 -7.57
CA VAL A 170 6.32 -15.13 -6.22
C VAL A 170 7.64 -14.43 -5.92
N ALA A 171 7.58 -13.20 -5.47
CA ALA A 171 8.75 -12.46 -5.03
C ALA A 171 8.61 -12.04 -3.56
N LEU A 172 9.67 -12.26 -2.78
CA LEU A 172 9.73 -12.00 -1.34
C LEU A 172 11.07 -11.36 -0.99
N ARG A 173 11.04 -10.48 0.03
CA ARG A 173 12.24 -9.78 0.50
C ARG A 173 12.17 -9.58 2.02
N ALA A 174 13.26 -9.85 2.73
CA ALA A 174 13.40 -9.47 4.13
C ALA A 174 13.85 -8.00 4.25
N GLY A 175 13.44 -7.34 5.34
CA GLY A 175 13.72 -5.92 5.55
C GLY A 175 12.78 -5.00 4.80
N ALA A 176 13.24 -3.81 4.40
CA ALA A 176 12.39 -2.81 3.73
C ALA A 176 11.90 -3.30 2.36
N GLY A 177 10.59 -3.43 2.19
CA GLY A 177 9.91 -3.83 0.95
C GLY A 177 9.37 -2.64 0.17
N ALA A 178 8.79 -1.65 0.87
CA ALA A 178 8.32 -0.39 0.30
C ALA A 178 8.76 0.79 1.14
N ALA A 179 8.94 1.96 0.50
CA ALA A 179 9.35 3.18 1.19
C ALA A 179 8.19 3.77 2.00
N ALA A 180 8.53 4.44 3.10
CA ALA A 180 7.62 5.43 3.68
C ALA A 180 7.28 6.50 2.64
N ALA A 181 6.05 6.96 2.65
CA ALA A 181 5.56 7.99 1.75
C ALA A 181 4.96 9.14 2.56
N ASP A 182 5.52 10.35 2.39
CA ASP A 182 5.09 11.52 3.12
C ASP A 182 4.74 12.67 2.17
N LEU A 183 3.85 13.53 2.64
CA LEU A 183 3.51 14.80 2.03
C LEU A 183 3.93 15.92 2.98
N PHE A 184 4.61 16.94 2.48
CA PHE A 184 4.80 18.18 3.21
C PHE A 184 4.27 19.39 2.42
N ARG A 185 3.79 20.38 3.15
CA ARG A 185 3.42 21.70 2.65
C ARG A 185 4.18 22.76 3.41
N ILE A 186 4.68 23.75 2.68
CA ILE A 186 5.40 24.88 3.29
C ILE A 186 4.80 26.17 2.77
N LYS A 187 4.30 26.99 3.69
CA LYS A 187 3.86 28.36 3.41
C LYS A 187 4.95 29.32 3.85
N VAL A 188 5.39 30.17 2.92
CA VAL A 188 6.39 31.22 3.19
C VAL A 188 5.69 32.57 3.19
N THR A 189 5.83 33.32 4.28
CA THR A 189 5.24 34.65 4.43
C THR A 189 6.34 35.70 4.48
N GLY A 190 6.26 36.65 3.57
CA GLY A 190 7.09 37.84 3.44
C GLY A 190 6.25 39.13 3.47
N LYS A 191 6.64 40.11 2.64
CA LYS A 191 5.92 41.40 2.50
C LYS A 191 6.01 41.90 1.07
N ALA A 192 4.84 42.05 0.41
CA ALA A 192 4.79 42.55 -0.94
C ALA A 192 5.23 44.03 -1.06
N THR A 193 5.86 44.38 -2.19
CA THR A 193 6.23 45.74 -2.54
C THR A 193 6.38 45.89 -4.07
N HIS A 194 6.60 47.12 -4.51
CA HIS A 194 6.88 47.39 -5.92
C HIS A 194 8.20 46.72 -6.35
N GLY A 195 8.22 46.04 -7.49
CA GLY A 195 9.37 45.27 -7.97
C GLY A 195 10.68 46.09 -8.15
N ALA A 196 10.56 47.41 -8.34
CA ALA A 196 11.71 48.32 -8.41
C ALA A 196 12.13 48.89 -7.04
N MET A 197 11.45 48.54 -5.95
CA MET A 197 11.72 48.99 -4.56
C MET A 197 11.76 47.78 -3.60
N PRO A 198 12.63 46.78 -3.85
CA PRO A 198 12.65 45.52 -3.10
C PRO A 198 13.02 45.72 -1.61
N GLU A 199 13.75 46.80 -1.28
CA GLU A 199 14.13 47.15 0.09
C GLU A 199 12.92 47.45 0.99
N GLY A 200 11.78 47.86 0.40
CA GLY A 200 10.54 48.12 1.11
C GLY A 200 9.70 46.85 1.43
N GLY A 201 10.11 45.70 0.87
CA GLY A 201 9.44 44.44 1.04
C GLY A 201 10.29 43.34 1.69
N VAL A 202 9.74 42.13 1.66
CA VAL A 202 10.42 40.88 2.04
C VAL A 202 10.00 39.82 1.03
N ASP A 203 10.94 39.35 0.21
CA ASP A 203 10.67 38.55 -0.97
C ASP A 203 10.45 37.10 -0.65
N ALA A 204 9.17 36.67 -0.67
CA ALA A 204 8.80 35.28 -0.42
C ALA A 204 9.22 34.34 -1.58
N THR A 205 9.31 34.86 -2.83
CA THR A 205 9.73 34.05 -3.98
C THR A 205 11.19 33.61 -3.84
N VAL A 206 12.09 34.55 -3.50
CA VAL A 206 13.52 34.27 -3.32
C VAL A 206 13.72 33.33 -2.13
N ALA A 207 13.01 33.56 -1.01
CA ALA A 207 13.08 32.69 0.16
C ALA A 207 12.61 31.25 -0.19
N ALA A 208 11.51 31.11 -0.90
CA ALA A 208 10.98 29.82 -1.33
C ALA A 208 11.95 29.05 -2.25
N ALA A 209 12.55 29.73 -3.24
CA ALA A 209 13.56 29.14 -4.09
C ALA A 209 14.78 28.64 -3.29
N ALA A 210 15.23 29.42 -2.30
CA ALA A 210 16.31 29.01 -1.39
C ALA A 210 15.92 27.81 -0.51
N ILE A 211 14.67 27.73 -0.05
CA ILE A 211 14.17 26.55 0.71
C ILE A 211 14.25 25.31 -0.16
N VAL A 212 13.77 25.36 -1.43
CA VAL A 212 13.84 24.21 -2.36
C VAL A 212 15.28 23.69 -2.49
N MET A 213 16.25 24.60 -2.65
CA MET A 213 17.66 24.24 -2.77
C MET A 213 18.23 23.69 -1.44
N ASN A 214 17.89 24.29 -0.31
CA ASN A 214 18.42 23.88 0.99
C ASN A 214 17.81 22.55 1.48
N LEU A 215 16.57 22.22 1.12
CA LEU A 215 15.99 20.91 1.38
C LEU A 215 16.81 19.77 0.78
N GLN A 216 17.50 20.02 -0.36
CA GLN A 216 18.40 19.02 -0.96
C GLN A 216 19.63 18.72 -0.10
N SER A 217 20.00 19.60 0.83
CA SER A 217 21.09 19.36 1.77
C SER A 217 20.78 18.25 2.77
N ILE A 218 19.50 17.97 3.02
CA ILE A 218 19.08 16.85 3.87
C ILE A 218 19.61 15.55 3.27
N VAL A 219 19.34 15.31 1.98
CA VAL A 219 19.79 14.12 1.26
C VAL A 219 21.31 14.05 1.16
N SER A 220 21.95 15.18 0.85
CA SER A 220 23.37 15.18 0.51
C SER A 220 24.32 15.34 1.70
N ARG A 221 23.85 15.81 2.88
CA ARG A 221 24.70 16.18 4.02
C ARG A 221 24.24 15.65 5.38
N GLU A 222 22.96 15.27 5.53
CA GLU A 222 22.44 14.85 6.85
C GLU A 222 22.14 13.34 6.89
N VAL A 223 22.02 12.70 5.73
CA VAL A 223 21.72 11.28 5.62
C VAL A 223 22.95 10.51 5.14
N ALA A 224 23.22 9.35 5.74
CA ALA A 224 24.34 8.51 5.34
C ALA A 224 24.16 8.05 3.87
N PRO A 225 25.25 8.04 3.06
CA PRO A 225 25.15 7.77 1.61
C PRO A 225 24.55 6.39 1.24
N ASN A 226 24.57 5.45 2.17
CA ASN A 226 23.98 4.12 1.99
C ASN A 226 22.51 4.02 2.44
N LYS A 227 21.89 5.13 2.84
CA LYS A 227 20.47 5.20 3.18
C LYS A 227 19.72 5.97 2.09
N PRO A 228 18.96 5.29 1.24
CA PRO A 228 18.19 5.97 0.20
C PRO A 228 17.15 6.93 0.80
N LEU A 229 17.18 8.17 0.32
CA LEU A 229 16.22 9.20 0.68
C LEU A 229 15.90 10.03 -0.56
N VAL A 230 14.61 10.26 -0.81
CA VAL A 230 14.12 11.19 -1.84
C VAL A 230 13.41 12.37 -1.16
N VAL A 231 13.76 13.59 -1.55
CA VAL A 231 13.07 14.82 -1.15
C VAL A 231 12.74 15.60 -2.41
N THR A 232 11.48 15.69 -2.74
CA THR A 232 11.01 16.36 -3.97
C THR A 232 10.01 17.46 -3.62
N VAL A 233 10.25 18.68 -4.11
CA VAL A 233 9.23 19.74 -4.18
C VAL A 233 8.60 19.66 -5.56
N GLY A 234 7.37 19.15 -5.63
CA GLY A 234 6.64 18.95 -6.88
C GLY A 234 5.86 20.18 -7.34
N LYS A 235 5.52 21.08 -6.39
CA LYS A 235 4.75 22.29 -6.67
C LYS A 235 5.34 23.46 -5.91
N LEU A 236 5.50 24.62 -6.62
CA LEU A 236 5.89 25.90 -6.06
C LEU A 236 5.10 27.00 -6.74
N GLU A 237 4.36 27.77 -5.96
CA GLU A 237 3.54 28.89 -6.44
C GLU A 237 3.92 30.16 -5.67
N SER A 238 4.22 31.24 -6.40
CA SER A 238 4.52 32.54 -5.81
C SER A 238 4.30 33.68 -6.81
N GLY A 239 3.88 34.83 -6.27
CA GLY A 239 3.71 36.05 -7.04
C GLY A 239 2.40 36.13 -7.84
N THR A 240 2.02 37.37 -8.17
CA THR A 240 0.78 37.66 -8.93
C THR A 240 1.06 38.45 -10.21
N ARG A 241 2.17 39.23 -10.26
CA ARG A 241 2.55 40.04 -11.42
C ARG A 241 4.07 40.19 -11.47
N PHE A 242 4.59 40.36 -12.68
CA PHE A 242 6.04 40.47 -12.95
C PHE A 242 6.75 41.64 -12.27
N ASN A 243 6.03 42.70 -11.89
CA ASN A 243 6.56 43.94 -11.28
C ASN A 243 6.19 44.10 -9.79
N ILE A 244 5.85 43.02 -9.10
CA ILE A 244 5.53 43.01 -7.66
C ILE A 244 6.45 41.98 -6.98
N VAL A 245 7.15 42.36 -5.92
CA VAL A 245 7.80 41.45 -4.97
C VAL A 245 6.70 40.67 -4.24
N SER A 246 6.75 39.36 -4.28
CA SER A 246 5.71 38.54 -3.64
C SER A 246 5.82 38.55 -2.12
N GLY A 247 4.68 38.72 -1.46
CA GLY A 247 4.55 38.59 -0.02
C GLY A 247 4.22 37.17 0.46
N GLU A 248 3.98 36.22 -0.48
CA GLU A 248 3.62 34.83 -0.14
C GLU A 248 4.18 33.86 -1.20
N ALA A 249 4.58 32.68 -0.73
CA ALA A 249 4.84 31.53 -1.58
C ALA A 249 4.34 30.25 -0.90
N ASN A 250 3.84 29.32 -1.70
CA ASN A 250 3.37 28.01 -1.24
C ASN A 250 4.06 26.91 -2.00
N MET A 251 4.45 25.83 -1.31
CA MET A 251 5.03 24.65 -1.95
C MET A 251 4.48 23.37 -1.36
N GLU A 252 4.40 22.34 -2.19
CA GLU A 252 4.05 20.99 -1.81
C GLU A 252 5.13 20.03 -2.30
N GLY A 253 5.45 19.05 -1.48
CA GLY A 253 6.49 18.08 -1.79
C GLY A 253 6.25 16.74 -1.17
N THR A 254 7.06 15.78 -1.56
CA THR A 254 7.00 14.41 -1.06
C THR A 254 8.37 13.93 -0.60
N ILE A 255 8.35 13.04 0.38
CA ILE A 255 9.54 12.35 0.89
C ILE A 255 9.34 10.84 0.79
N ARG A 256 10.43 10.12 0.50
CA ARG A 256 10.49 8.66 0.50
C ARG A 256 11.74 8.20 1.25
N SER A 257 11.58 7.23 2.14
CA SER A 257 12.68 6.64 2.91
C SER A 257 12.45 5.17 3.16
N TYR A 258 13.52 4.36 3.15
CA TYR A 258 13.49 2.97 3.62
C TYR A 258 13.98 2.80 5.06
N ASP A 259 14.36 3.88 5.72
CA ASP A 259 14.89 3.85 7.08
C ASP A 259 13.84 4.35 8.07
N TYR A 260 13.34 3.43 8.90
CA TYR A 260 12.30 3.72 9.89
C TYR A 260 12.71 4.83 10.88
N GLU A 261 13.93 4.77 11.41
CA GLU A 261 14.42 5.75 12.38
C GLU A 261 14.60 7.15 11.76
N LEU A 262 15.07 7.19 10.52
CA LEU A 262 15.20 8.43 9.77
C LEU A 262 13.83 9.02 9.47
N HIS A 263 12.87 8.19 9.01
CA HIS A 263 11.52 8.60 8.66
C HIS A 263 10.87 9.42 9.79
N HIS A 264 10.93 8.91 11.01
CA HIS A 264 10.36 9.60 12.18
C HIS A 264 11.10 10.89 12.61
N LYS A 265 12.30 11.17 12.07
CA LYS A 265 13.06 12.40 12.28
C LYS A 265 12.86 13.44 11.19
N LEU A 266 12.38 13.02 10.02
CA LEU A 266 12.24 13.90 8.86
C LEU A 266 11.32 15.10 9.09
N PRO A 267 10.20 15.01 9.83
CA PRO A 267 9.38 16.18 10.13
C PRO A 267 10.16 17.32 10.78
N GLU A 268 10.95 17.04 11.82
CA GLU A 268 11.78 18.03 12.52
C GLU A 268 12.89 18.59 11.62
N ILE A 269 13.50 17.73 10.80
CA ILE A 269 14.59 18.12 9.90
C ILE A 269 14.07 19.08 8.83
N VAL A 270 12.94 18.74 8.19
CA VAL A 270 12.31 19.59 7.16
C VAL A 270 11.88 20.93 7.73
N GLU A 271 11.22 20.90 8.88
CA GLU A 271 10.79 22.12 9.57
C GLU A 271 11.97 23.05 9.91
N ARG A 272 13.05 22.49 10.46
CA ARG A 272 14.28 23.21 10.80
C ARG A 272 14.91 23.86 9.57
N VAL A 273 15.05 23.12 8.47
CA VAL A 273 15.65 23.63 7.23
C VAL A 273 14.78 24.74 6.63
N ALA A 274 13.46 24.52 6.54
CA ALA A 274 12.54 25.51 5.99
C ALA A 274 12.51 26.80 6.81
N LYS A 275 12.32 26.72 8.12
CA LYS A 275 12.22 27.90 9.01
C LYS A 275 13.51 28.71 9.06
N ASN A 276 14.68 28.05 9.19
CA ASN A 276 15.95 28.76 9.25
C ASN A 276 16.32 29.40 7.90
N THR A 277 15.98 28.74 6.79
CA THR A 277 16.17 29.33 5.47
C THR A 277 15.28 30.56 5.29
N ALA A 278 13.99 30.47 5.60
CA ALA A 278 13.07 31.60 5.52
C ALA A 278 13.57 32.78 6.38
N ALA A 279 14.02 32.53 7.59
CA ALA A 279 14.55 33.55 8.51
C ALA A 279 15.78 34.27 7.93
N ALA A 280 16.68 33.58 7.22
CA ALA A 280 17.81 34.19 6.54
C ALA A 280 17.38 35.24 5.49
N TYR A 281 16.20 35.12 4.94
CA TYR A 281 15.57 36.06 4.01
C TYR A 281 14.54 36.99 4.69
N ARG A 282 14.50 37.05 5.99
CA ARG A 282 13.54 37.83 6.81
C ARG A 282 12.09 37.38 6.66
N CYS A 283 11.84 36.25 5.99
CA CYS A 283 10.54 35.61 5.87
C CYS A 283 10.24 34.71 7.09
N GLN A 284 8.97 34.31 7.20
CA GLN A 284 8.54 33.22 8.08
C GLN A 284 8.13 32.02 7.23
N ALA A 285 8.34 30.79 7.75
CA ALA A 285 7.84 29.57 7.14
C ALA A 285 7.00 28.78 8.15
N GLU A 286 5.84 28.32 7.69
CA GLU A 286 4.98 27.34 8.36
C GLU A 286 5.08 26.03 7.59
N VAL A 287 5.26 24.92 8.31
CA VAL A 287 5.41 23.58 7.73
C VAL A 287 4.29 22.68 8.24
N GLU A 288 3.49 22.15 7.33
CA GLU A 288 2.59 21.03 7.57
C GLU A 288 3.26 19.76 7.03
N TYR A 289 3.42 18.75 7.88
CA TYR A 289 4.03 17.48 7.50
C TYR A 289 3.06 16.34 7.80
N ASN A 290 2.73 15.53 6.80
CA ASN A 290 1.84 14.40 6.91
C ASN A 290 2.61 13.10 6.59
N MET A 291 2.82 12.27 7.61
CA MET A 291 3.33 10.91 7.49
C MET A 291 2.19 10.01 6.98
N MET A 292 2.16 9.76 5.67
CA MET A 292 1.07 9.03 5.03
C MET A 292 1.19 7.52 5.27
N THR A 293 2.37 6.92 4.94
CA THR A 293 2.63 5.49 5.19
C THR A 293 3.95 5.31 5.92
N GLU A 294 4.01 4.31 6.79
CA GLU A 294 5.27 3.84 7.39
C GLU A 294 6.17 3.14 6.37
N VAL A 295 7.41 2.81 6.77
CA VAL A 295 8.27 1.90 5.99
C VAL A 295 7.70 0.49 6.09
N LEU A 296 7.40 -0.14 4.97
CA LEU A 296 6.99 -1.54 4.96
C LEU A 296 8.19 -2.42 5.31
N MET A 297 8.21 -2.94 6.53
CA MET A 297 9.29 -3.77 7.07
C MET A 297 8.88 -5.23 7.16
N ASN A 298 9.43 -6.06 6.29
CA ASN A 298 9.21 -7.50 6.30
C ASN A 298 10.11 -8.17 7.34
N ASP A 299 9.51 -8.86 8.32
CA ASP A 299 10.23 -9.65 9.33
C ASP A 299 10.96 -10.83 8.67
N PRO A 300 12.27 -11.03 8.94
CA PRO A 300 13.05 -12.09 8.27
C PRO A 300 12.52 -13.51 8.54
N GLU A 301 11.99 -13.80 9.73
CA GLU A 301 11.45 -15.12 10.08
C GLU A 301 10.13 -15.35 9.32
N CYS A 302 9.28 -14.32 9.24
CA CYS A 302 8.03 -14.38 8.48
C CYS A 302 8.27 -14.53 6.97
N VAL A 303 9.29 -13.84 6.43
CA VAL A 303 9.69 -14.01 5.03
C VAL A 303 10.24 -15.42 4.77
N ALA A 304 11.04 -15.98 5.69
CA ALA A 304 11.54 -17.35 5.56
C ALA A 304 10.39 -18.36 5.56
N LEU A 305 9.38 -18.18 6.42
CA LEU A 305 8.18 -19.01 6.42
C LEU A 305 7.39 -18.87 5.11
N ALA A 306 7.14 -17.65 4.66
CA ALA A 306 6.42 -17.41 3.41
C ALA A 306 7.18 -17.96 2.18
N ARG A 307 8.52 -17.93 2.20
CA ARG A 307 9.35 -18.52 1.14
C ARG A 307 9.21 -20.05 1.10
N ARG A 308 9.26 -20.72 2.26
CA ARG A 308 9.01 -22.17 2.33
C ARG A 308 7.59 -22.54 1.88
N ALA A 309 6.60 -21.71 2.22
CA ALA A 309 5.25 -21.89 1.72
C ALA A 309 5.19 -21.74 0.20
N ALA A 310 5.87 -20.73 -0.35
CA ALA A 310 5.94 -20.49 -1.79
C ALA A 310 6.63 -21.68 -2.54
N GLU A 311 7.69 -22.26 -1.98
CA GLU A 311 8.39 -23.44 -2.54
C GLU A 311 7.45 -24.66 -2.70
N LYS A 312 6.40 -24.77 -1.86
CA LYS A 312 5.40 -25.85 -1.95
C LYS A 312 4.37 -25.63 -3.04
N ILE A 313 4.19 -24.36 -3.50
CA ILE A 313 3.07 -24.00 -4.37
C ILE A 313 3.49 -23.49 -5.76
N VAL A 314 4.71 -23.06 -5.98
CA VAL A 314 5.19 -22.67 -7.32
C VAL A 314 5.43 -23.92 -8.18
N GLU A 315 5.11 -23.82 -9.48
CA GLU A 315 5.29 -24.93 -10.41
C GLU A 315 6.75 -25.13 -10.81
N ASP A 316 7.49 -24.03 -10.90
CA ASP A 316 8.89 -23.99 -11.28
C ASP A 316 9.68 -23.16 -10.23
N PRO A 317 10.74 -23.71 -9.64
CA PRO A 317 11.60 -22.96 -8.69
C PRO A 317 12.10 -21.60 -9.23
N SER A 318 12.25 -21.44 -10.54
CA SER A 318 12.65 -20.17 -11.16
C SER A 318 11.62 -19.05 -11.02
N LEU A 319 10.38 -19.40 -10.70
CA LEU A 319 9.29 -18.45 -10.41
C LEU A 319 9.36 -17.87 -8.98
N LEU A 320 10.18 -18.46 -8.09
CA LEU A 320 10.43 -17.89 -6.77
C LEU A 320 11.65 -16.97 -6.83
N ARG A 321 11.42 -15.69 -6.56
CA ARG A 321 12.39 -14.61 -6.77
C ARG A 321 12.65 -13.82 -5.50
N GLU A 322 13.75 -13.07 -5.49
CA GLU A 322 13.98 -11.99 -4.54
C GLU A 322 13.26 -10.73 -5.05
N ALA A 323 12.52 -10.05 -4.16
CA ALA A 323 11.86 -8.81 -4.52
C ALA A 323 12.83 -7.62 -4.43
N GLU A 324 12.77 -6.70 -5.39
CA GLU A 324 13.42 -5.41 -5.27
C GLU A 324 12.55 -4.46 -4.41
N PRO A 325 13.16 -3.59 -3.59
CA PRO A 325 12.40 -2.65 -2.78
C PRO A 325 11.74 -1.59 -3.64
N MET A 326 10.48 -1.26 -3.37
CA MET A 326 9.71 -0.26 -4.12
C MET A 326 9.81 1.13 -3.46
N MET A 327 10.00 2.18 -4.27
CA MET A 327 9.87 3.57 -3.80
C MET A 327 8.41 4.04 -3.69
N GLY A 328 7.43 3.24 -4.13
CA GLY A 328 6.02 3.45 -3.85
C GLY A 328 5.72 3.24 -2.37
N GLY A 329 4.71 3.96 -1.84
CA GLY A 329 4.14 3.67 -0.53
C GLY A 329 3.19 2.47 -0.64
N GLU A 330 2.98 1.77 0.48
CA GLU A 330 2.01 0.69 0.66
C GLU A 330 1.54 0.74 2.11
N ASP A 331 0.25 0.91 2.34
CA ASP A 331 -0.27 1.12 3.70
C ASP A 331 -0.34 -0.16 4.54
N PHE A 332 -0.07 -1.35 3.95
CA PHE A 332 0.24 -2.57 4.70
C PHE A 332 1.38 -2.34 5.71
N ALA A 333 2.24 -1.36 5.46
CA ALA A 333 3.30 -0.93 6.36
C ALA A 333 2.81 -0.66 7.78
N GLU A 334 1.59 -0.13 7.95
CA GLU A 334 1.00 0.16 9.25
C GLU A 334 0.81 -1.10 10.11
N TYR A 335 0.58 -2.27 9.48
CA TYR A 335 0.49 -3.54 10.20
C TYR A 335 1.86 -4.06 10.66
N THR A 336 2.93 -3.74 9.90
CA THR A 336 4.29 -4.19 10.22
C THR A 336 4.83 -3.57 11.51
N VAL A 337 4.27 -2.44 11.94
CA VAL A 337 4.60 -1.78 13.21
C VAL A 337 3.92 -2.47 14.40
N LEU A 338 2.83 -3.20 14.17
CA LEU A 338 1.98 -3.78 15.22
C LEU A 338 2.22 -5.29 15.43
N ALA A 339 2.58 -6.01 14.36
CA ALA A 339 2.81 -7.46 14.42
C ALA A 339 3.98 -7.84 13.49
N LYS A 340 4.60 -9.01 13.75
CA LYS A 340 5.49 -9.60 12.76
C LYS A 340 4.75 -9.75 11.43
N SER A 341 5.40 -9.38 10.32
CA SER A 341 4.70 -9.30 9.04
C SER A 341 5.58 -9.71 7.87
N ALA A 342 4.95 -10.20 6.82
CA ALA A 342 5.57 -10.36 5.52
C ALA A 342 4.62 -9.93 4.40
N PHE A 343 5.18 -9.35 3.35
CA PHE A 343 4.47 -8.91 2.17
C PHE A 343 5.14 -9.48 0.93
N ALA A 344 4.36 -10.10 0.05
CA ALA A 344 4.85 -10.76 -1.14
C ALA A 344 4.32 -10.07 -2.40
N SER A 345 4.99 -10.27 -3.54
CA SER A 345 4.44 -9.95 -4.85
C SER A 345 4.12 -11.22 -5.61
N VAL A 346 2.98 -11.25 -6.34
CA VAL A 346 2.57 -12.34 -7.23
C VAL A 346 2.49 -11.82 -8.66
N GLY A 347 3.25 -12.42 -9.57
CA GLY A 347 3.31 -11.98 -10.97
C GLY A 347 2.06 -12.37 -11.76
N ALA A 348 1.60 -11.46 -12.63
CA ALA A 348 0.39 -11.62 -13.44
C ALA A 348 0.60 -11.58 -14.96
N GLY A 349 1.84 -11.50 -15.46
CA GLY A 349 2.16 -11.71 -16.88
C GLY A 349 1.60 -10.70 -17.87
N GLY A 350 1.21 -9.51 -17.42
CA GLY A 350 0.67 -8.44 -18.27
C GLY A 350 1.75 -7.62 -18.98
N ASP A 351 1.32 -6.82 -19.95
CA ASP A 351 2.21 -5.98 -20.80
C ASP A 351 2.31 -4.53 -20.32
N TYR A 352 1.44 -4.09 -19.42
CA TYR A 352 1.36 -2.71 -18.93
C TYR A 352 1.57 -2.66 -17.42
N PRO A 353 2.22 -1.60 -16.89
CA PRO A 353 2.40 -1.45 -15.45
C PRO A 353 1.07 -1.13 -14.74
N GLN A 354 1.02 -1.33 -13.43
CA GLN A 354 -0.05 -0.82 -12.59
C GLN A 354 -0.26 0.68 -12.83
N HIS A 355 -1.48 1.18 -12.57
CA HIS A 355 -1.95 2.54 -12.82
C HIS A 355 -2.02 2.92 -14.31
N SER A 356 -1.74 2.00 -15.23
CA SER A 356 -2.04 2.20 -16.66
C SER A 356 -3.54 2.00 -16.93
N ASP A 357 -4.10 2.80 -17.82
CA ASP A 357 -5.48 2.65 -18.32
C ASP A 357 -5.69 1.38 -19.18
N ARG A 358 -4.62 0.62 -19.41
CA ARG A 358 -4.59 -0.64 -20.19
C ARG A 358 -4.01 -1.82 -19.42
N VAL A 359 -3.79 -1.68 -18.11
CA VAL A 359 -3.24 -2.77 -17.32
C VAL A 359 -4.15 -3.99 -17.39
N TYR A 360 -3.52 -5.14 -17.46
CA TYR A 360 -4.18 -6.45 -17.51
C TYR A 360 -3.45 -7.41 -16.55
N PHE A 361 -4.21 -8.28 -15.91
CA PHE A 361 -3.72 -9.31 -15.02
C PHE A 361 -4.20 -10.69 -15.49
N ASP A 362 -3.26 -11.60 -15.76
CA ASP A 362 -3.58 -12.98 -16.12
C ASP A 362 -4.21 -13.69 -14.91
N GLU A 363 -5.46 -14.11 -15.06
CA GLU A 363 -6.27 -14.72 -14.01
C GLU A 363 -5.73 -16.09 -13.56
N ASN A 364 -4.82 -16.74 -14.32
CA ASN A 364 -4.11 -17.93 -13.88
C ASN A 364 -3.22 -17.67 -12.67
N SER A 365 -2.75 -16.43 -12.45
CA SER A 365 -1.98 -16.02 -11.28
C SER A 365 -2.76 -16.17 -9.97
N PHE A 366 -4.09 -16.16 -10.01
CA PHE A 366 -4.95 -16.26 -8.82
C PHE A 366 -4.76 -17.57 -8.07
N VAL A 367 -4.47 -18.65 -8.78
CA VAL A 367 -4.13 -19.94 -8.15
C VAL A 367 -2.91 -19.78 -7.24
N THR A 368 -1.88 -19.10 -7.73
CA THR A 368 -0.65 -18.86 -6.93
C THR A 368 -0.93 -18.00 -5.71
N GLY A 369 -1.65 -16.89 -5.89
CA GLY A 369 -1.95 -15.98 -4.76
C GLY A 369 -2.83 -16.63 -3.69
N ALA A 370 -3.91 -17.29 -4.09
CA ALA A 370 -4.79 -18.01 -3.17
C ALA A 370 -4.07 -19.16 -2.45
N SER A 371 -3.24 -19.90 -3.18
CA SER A 371 -2.41 -20.97 -2.59
C SER A 371 -1.40 -20.42 -1.60
N LEU A 372 -0.76 -19.27 -1.92
CA LEU A 372 0.24 -18.65 -1.06
C LEU A 372 -0.38 -18.17 0.25
N TYR A 373 -1.51 -17.45 0.19
CA TYR A 373 -2.26 -17.07 1.40
C TYR A 373 -2.60 -18.29 2.26
N ALA A 374 -3.20 -19.33 1.64
CA ALA A 374 -3.63 -20.51 2.36
C ALA A 374 -2.47 -21.31 2.95
N GLN A 375 -1.36 -21.48 2.20
CA GLN A 375 -0.21 -22.24 2.64
C GLN A 375 0.55 -21.53 3.75
N VAL A 376 0.73 -20.20 3.66
CA VAL A 376 1.35 -19.38 4.70
C VAL A 376 0.54 -19.48 6.00
N ALA A 377 -0.77 -19.33 5.94
CA ALA A 377 -1.63 -19.46 7.11
C ALA A 377 -1.57 -20.88 7.73
N TYR A 378 -1.64 -21.90 6.90
CA TYR A 378 -1.56 -23.30 7.34
C TYR A 378 -0.23 -23.61 8.01
N ASP A 379 0.90 -23.25 7.40
CA ASP A 379 2.23 -23.50 7.92
C ASP A 379 2.46 -22.75 9.24
N TYR A 380 2.06 -21.48 9.31
CA TYR A 380 2.20 -20.68 10.52
C TYR A 380 1.41 -21.22 11.70
N LEU A 381 0.14 -21.55 11.46
CA LEU A 381 -0.75 -22.02 12.54
C LEU A 381 -0.40 -23.43 13.03
N ASN A 382 0.16 -24.29 12.17
CA ASN A 382 0.49 -25.67 12.52
C ASN A 382 1.97 -25.87 12.94
N GLY A 383 2.75 -24.77 13.06
CA GLY A 383 4.13 -24.82 13.52
C GLY A 383 5.06 -25.61 12.57
N GLN A 384 4.79 -25.55 11.27
CA GLN A 384 5.69 -26.11 10.24
C GLN A 384 6.82 -25.10 10.00
N GLU A 385 7.80 -25.12 10.93
CA GLU A 385 9.02 -24.30 10.86
C GLU A 385 9.98 -24.76 9.78
#